data_c6aafb42a9145200ec4cb6872adb63a1
#
_entry.id   c6aafb42a9145200ec4cb6872adb63a1
#
_cell.length_a   1.000
_cell.length_b   1.000
_cell.length_c   1.000
_cell.angle_alpha   90.00
_cell.angle_beta   90.00
_cell.angle_gamma   90.00
#
_symmetry.space_group_name_H-M   'P 1'
#
loop_
_entity.id
_entity.type
_entity.pdbx_description
1 polymer ?
#
loop_
_entity_poly.entity_id
_entity_poly.type
_entity_poly.pdbx_seq_one_letter_code
_entity_poly.pdbx_strand_id
1 'polypeptide(L)' 'MNAIVTVVGQDKVGIIAAVCALLAEHNVNILDISQTILQGSFTMVMAVDVGAAKVS' A
#
# COMPACT_ATOMS: atom_id res chain seq x y z
N MET A 1 9.03 13.41 0.16
CA MET A 1 9.47 12.40 1.14
C MET A 1 8.89 11.04 0.76
N ASN A 2 9.74 10.02 0.71
CA ASN A 2 9.28 8.68 0.35
C ASN A 2 9.14 7.82 1.60
N ALA A 3 8.17 6.93 1.56
CA ALA A 3 7.91 6.01 2.66
C ALA A 3 7.69 4.61 2.11
N ILE A 4 7.85 3.62 2.97
CA ILE A 4 7.57 2.23 2.62
C ILE A 4 6.35 1.79 3.41
N VAL A 5 5.37 1.27 2.69
CA VAL A 5 4.15 0.74 3.29
C VAL A 5 4.16 -0.77 3.11
N THR A 6 3.99 -1.50 4.20
CA THR A 6 3.95 -2.96 4.17
C THR A 6 2.58 -3.42 4.64
N VAL A 7 1.96 -4.31 3.87
CA VAL A 7 0.65 -4.85 4.17
C VAL A 7 0.74 -6.37 4.17
N VAL A 8 0.20 -6.99 5.21
CA VAL A 8 0.18 -8.45 5.32
C VAL A 8 -1.24 -8.89 5.66
N GLY A 9 -1.75 -9.87 4.94
CA GLY A 9 -3.10 -10.36 5.17
C GLY A 9 -3.38 -11.65 4.43
N GLN A 10 -4.60 -12.14 4.56
CA GLN A 10 -5.01 -13.38 3.92
C GLN A 10 -5.91 -13.17 2.71
N ASP A 11 -6.57 -12.03 2.61
CA ASP A 11 -7.45 -11.72 1.51
C ASP A 11 -6.80 -10.66 0.63
N LYS A 12 -6.29 -11.12 -0.50
CA LYS A 12 -5.57 -10.28 -1.43
C LYS A 12 -6.45 -9.17 -2.02
N VAL A 13 -7.66 -9.53 -2.44
CA VAL A 13 -8.50 -8.59 -3.18
C VAL A 13 -8.98 -7.44 -2.30
N GLY A 14 -9.51 -7.76 -1.14
CA GLY A 14 -10.00 -6.75 -0.22
C GLY A 14 -8.90 -5.83 0.30
N ILE A 15 -7.74 -6.40 0.57
CA ILE A 15 -6.61 -5.63 1.10
C ILE A 15 -6.12 -4.62 0.06
N ILE A 16 -5.94 -5.04 -1.18
CA ILE A 16 -5.47 -4.14 -2.23
C ILE A 16 -6.44 -2.99 -2.43
N ALA A 17 -7.73 -3.29 -2.52
CA ALA A 17 -8.75 -2.27 -2.74
C ALA A 17 -8.77 -1.26 -1.58
N ALA A 18 -8.72 -1.75 -0.34
CA ALA A 18 -8.77 -0.87 0.83
C ALA A 18 -7.54 0.02 0.92
N VAL A 19 -6.36 -0.54 0.69
CA VAL A 19 -5.11 0.23 0.78
C VAL A 19 -5.03 1.26 -0.33
N CYS A 20 -5.37 0.88 -1.55
CA CYS A 20 -5.33 1.82 -2.67
C CYS A 20 -6.32 2.96 -2.49
N ALA A 21 -7.52 2.68 -2.00
CA ALA A 21 -8.51 3.71 -1.73
C ALA A 21 -8.02 4.67 -0.65
N LEU A 22 -7.42 4.15 0.40
CA LEU A 22 -6.90 4.97 1.48
C LEU A 22 -5.78 5.89 1.01
N LEU A 23 -4.86 5.37 0.22
CA LEU A 23 -3.75 6.17 -0.30
C LEU A 23 -4.25 7.25 -1.24
N ALA A 24 -5.21 6.93 -2.10
CA ALA A 24 -5.79 7.91 -3.02
C ALA A 24 -6.50 9.02 -2.25
N GLU A 25 -7.19 8.68 -1.18
CA GLU A 25 -7.90 9.65 -0.36
C GLU A 25 -6.94 10.65 0.28
N HIS A 26 -5.73 10.21 0.62
CA HIS A 26 -4.73 11.06 1.26
C HIS A 26 -3.73 11.66 0.27
N ASN A 27 -3.97 11.53 -1.02
CA ASN A 27 -3.08 12.08 -2.05
C ASN A 27 -1.67 11.49 -2.00
N VAL A 28 -1.56 10.24 -1.61
CA VAL A 28 -0.27 9.57 -1.59
C VAL A 28 -0.02 8.94 -2.95
N ASN A 29 1.13 9.23 -3.54
CA ASN A 29 1.48 8.71 -4.85
C ASN A 29 2.27 7.41 -4.71
N ILE A 30 1.83 6.36 -5.40
CA ILE A 30 2.51 5.07 -5.38
C ILE A 30 3.62 5.08 -6.43
N LEU A 31 4.85 4.86 -5.99
CA LEU A 31 6.01 4.85 -6.87
C LEU A 31 6.35 3.45 -7.35
N ASP A 32 6.14 2.45 -6.50
CA ASP A 32 6.47 1.08 -6.83
C ASP A 32 5.69 0.13 -5.93
N ILE A 33 5.38 -1.05 -6.43
CA ILE A 33 4.67 -2.09 -5.67
C ILE A 33 5.35 -3.43 -5.91
N SER A 34 5.52 -4.19 -4.84
CA SER A 34 5.98 -5.56 -4.90
C SER A 34 5.05 -6.44 -4.08
N GLN A 35 4.62 -7.56 -4.64
CA GLN A 35 3.68 -8.48 -4.00
C GLN A 35 4.25 -9.87 -3.94
N THR A 36 3.99 -10.57 -2.86
CA THR A 36 4.44 -11.95 -2.68
C THR A 36 3.39 -12.72 -1.89
N ILE A 37 3.17 -13.97 -2.27
CA ILE A 37 2.34 -14.88 -1.50
C ILE A 37 3.25 -15.94 -0.91
N LEU A 38 3.23 -16.06 0.40
CA LEU A 38 4.05 -17.01 1.13
C LEU A 38 3.18 -17.79 2.09
N GLN A 39 3.08 -19.11 1.86
CA GLN A 39 2.30 -20.02 2.69
C GLN A 39 0.86 -19.52 2.91
N GLY A 40 0.23 -19.05 1.84
CA GLY A 40 -1.14 -18.57 1.91
C GLY A 40 -1.30 -17.17 2.45
N SER A 41 -0.24 -16.54 2.91
CA SER A 41 -0.29 -15.17 3.37
C SER A 41 0.12 -14.21 2.26
N PHE A 42 -0.66 -13.17 2.08
CA PHE A 42 -0.36 -12.13 1.10
C PHE A 42 0.46 -11.02 1.74
N THR A 43 1.57 -10.69 1.12
CA THR A 43 2.43 -9.60 1.56
C THR A 43 2.62 -8.62 0.42
N MET A 44 2.39 -7.34 0.69
CA MET A 44 2.58 -6.28 -0.29
C MET A 44 3.45 -5.19 0.31
N VAL A 45 4.46 -4.78 -0.46
CA VAL A 45 5.36 -3.70 -0.06
C VAL A 45 5.28 -2.63 -1.14
N MET A 46 5.04 -1.40 -0.72
CA MET A 46 4.93 -0.29 -1.65
C MET A 46 5.89 0.82 -1.26
N ALA A 47 6.52 1.41 -2.27
CA ALA A 47 7.23 2.67 -2.10
C ALA A 47 6.28 3.79 -2.51
N VAL A 48 6.08 4.74 -1.63
CA VAL A 48 5.12 5.82 -1.87
C VAL A 48 5.78 7.17 -1.62
N ASP A 49 5.26 8.19 -2.29
CA ASP A 49 5.68 9.58 -2.07
C ASP A 49 4.58 10.27 -1.28
N VAL A 50 4.90 10.64 -0.05
CA VAL A 50 3.94 11.30 0.84
C VAL A 50 4.12 12.81 0.90
N GLY A 51 4.95 13.36 0.00
CA GLY A 51 5.22 14.79 -0.01
C GLY A 51 3.98 15.64 -0.21
N ALA A 52 3.00 15.14 -0.97
CA ALA A 52 1.74 15.83 -1.21
C ALA A 52 0.59 15.28 -0.36
N ALA A 53 0.88 14.36 0.55
CA ALA A 53 -0.17 13.74 1.35
C ALA A 53 -0.83 14.75 2.31
N LYS A 54 -2.14 14.65 2.39
CA LYS A 54 -2.90 15.45 3.35
C LYS A 54 -3.00 14.67 4.65
N VAL A 55 -2.02 14.85 5.48
CA VAL A 55 -2.00 14.19 6.79
C VAL A 55 -2.44 15.21 7.81
N SER A 56 -3.39 14.82 8.55
CA SER A 56 -3.85 15.69 9.63
C SER A 56 -3.15 15.35 10.93
#